data_2c13b9af718e02d7b13af1c0ea26744f
#
_entry.id   2c13b9af718e02d7b13af1c0ea26744f
#
_cell.length_a   1.000
_cell.length_b   1.000
_cell.length_c   1.000
_cell.angle_alpha   90.00
_cell.angle_beta   90.00
_cell.angle_gamma   90.00
#
_symmetry.space_group_name_H-M   'P 1'
#
loop_
_entity.id
_entity.type
_entity.pdbx_description
1 polymer ?
#
loop_
_entity_poly.entity_id
_entity_poly.type
_entity_poly.pdbx_seq_one_letter_code
_entity_poly.pdbx_strand_id
1 'polypeptide(L)'
;MKRFLSLVIVVCAILAPLFFAPSCANTTQAPSGGKKDTIPPLIIDIKPLPGAVGVPLSGASFVFTFNEYVTIKTPSNIFLSPPQRRPPKARLRGKSLVVSFEEALEPSTTYTLSFTDALADANEGNMFPGYTYVFSTGSQIDSMMMTGTVLDCNTLAPVKGATVLLHKDHGDSALFNHRPYAAVKTDDWGFFVLPFIQDTLYRLYAIKDANNDNLYDPETESVAFIDSLLRPVLFANDTVPEMLKYDMLDTLRCQARRSEHELKIFREKPSKQFLVNKVRTSERSAYLTFMAPGAWIDSLWVRGFRDDQVITQFNLQQDSLELWINSRRAAPDTMRIYVNYRQTDSLGRLIPVQEVVQLPLPADKRTYSKTTRRNIRHEDTTCVYSFKASPETVEQKGFELEFKNPIITEHFDEVVFLSINTRQRESRAEFTVEHDSLNLRRYILRPKEKLQPGFQYSMKLPHRAFRDINGFWSDSTVVKVSLPTDETLSQLELELSGVDRRLIVDLLPEKRDRVLRSYIVDSDGTLSFPYVKPGRYSIRFTEDRNRNSIVDTGSLLEHRQPEAVVFLDISGSQYIDIPASSEVVQAVTVASLFE
;
A
#
# COMPACT_ATOMS: atom_id res chain seq x y z
N MET A 1 80.75 23.60 -41.53
CA MET A 1 79.34 23.96 -41.30
C MET A 1 78.37 23.26 -42.25
N LYS A 2 78.56 23.31 -43.58
CA LYS A 2 77.59 22.71 -44.56
C LYS A 2 77.36 21.18 -44.37
N ARG A 3 78.40 20.40 -44.04
CA ARG A 3 78.25 18.96 -43.84
C ARG A 3 77.56 18.57 -42.54
N PHE A 4 77.68 19.40 -41.48
CA PHE A 4 77.00 19.20 -40.22
C PHE A 4 75.50 19.52 -40.32
N LEU A 5 75.18 20.57 -41.06
CA LEU A 5 73.76 20.94 -41.32
C LEU A 5 73.05 19.91 -42.16
N SER A 6 73.75 19.29 -43.12
CA SER A 6 73.21 18.19 -43.97
C SER A 6 72.94 16.94 -43.16
N LEU A 7 73.80 16.62 -42.16
CA LEU A 7 73.60 15.47 -41.28
C LEU A 7 72.39 15.67 -40.34
N VAL A 8 72.22 16.86 -39.81
CA VAL A 8 71.07 17.21 -38.96
C VAL A 8 69.76 17.14 -39.73
N ILE A 9 69.74 17.61 -40.99
CA ILE A 9 68.55 17.54 -41.85
C ILE A 9 68.18 16.08 -42.16
N VAL A 10 69.18 15.23 -42.42
CA VAL A 10 68.94 13.79 -42.71
C VAL A 10 68.45 13.05 -41.45
N VAL A 11 69.01 13.37 -40.25
CA VAL A 11 68.52 12.78 -39.00
C VAL A 11 67.10 13.24 -38.66
N CYS A 12 66.79 14.52 -38.88
CA CYS A 12 65.43 15.00 -38.70
C CYS A 12 64.43 14.39 -39.69
N ALA A 13 64.83 14.18 -40.94
CA ALA A 13 64.01 13.54 -41.97
C ALA A 13 63.75 12.04 -41.70
N ILE A 14 64.67 11.35 -41.01
CA ILE A 14 64.49 9.97 -40.57
C ILE A 14 63.64 9.85 -39.30
N LEU A 15 63.73 10.84 -38.40
CA LEU A 15 62.97 10.85 -37.16
C LEU A 15 61.51 11.40 -37.32
N ALA A 16 61.27 12.24 -38.33
CA ALA A 16 59.96 12.81 -38.58
C ALA A 16 58.84 11.77 -38.81
N PRO A 17 59.03 10.68 -39.58
CA PRO A 17 57.97 9.67 -39.79
C PRO A 17 57.71 8.83 -38.54
N LEU A 18 58.61 8.76 -37.54
CA LEU A 18 58.32 8.05 -36.29
C LEU A 18 57.30 8.81 -35.38
N PHE A 19 57.16 10.12 -35.54
CA PHE A 19 56.18 10.90 -34.81
C PHE A 19 54.79 10.97 -35.47
N PHE A 20 54.68 10.53 -36.70
CA PHE A 20 53.41 10.51 -37.46
C PHE A 20 52.85 9.09 -37.69
N ALA A 21 53.29 8.09 -36.94
CA ALA A 21 52.62 6.80 -36.94
C ALA A 21 51.21 7.00 -36.31
N PRO A 22 50.12 7.00 -37.06
CA PRO A 22 48.81 7.03 -36.45
C PRO A 22 48.68 5.73 -35.63
N SER A 23 48.67 5.87 -34.31
CA SER A 23 48.21 4.81 -33.41
C SER A 23 46.72 4.62 -33.73
N CYS A 24 46.41 3.71 -34.64
CA CYS A 24 45.05 3.22 -34.81
C CYS A 24 44.68 2.36 -33.60
N ALA A 25 44.50 3.00 -32.45
CA ALA A 25 43.63 2.43 -31.44
C ALA A 25 42.22 2.55 -32.02
N ASN A 26 41.60 1.42 -32.32
CA ASN A 26 40.23 1.37 -32.77
C ASN A 26 39.32 1.85 -31.62
N THR A 27 39.08 3.16 -31.55
CA THR A 27 38.26 3.79 -30.50
C THR A 27 36.75 3.69 -30.80
N THR A 28 36.36 3.03 -31.85
CA THR A 28 34.94 2.94 -32.28
C THR A 28 34.22 1.70 -31.76
N GLN A 29 34.89 0.75 -31.15
CA GLN A 29 34.26 -0.35 -30.45
C GLN A 29 34.95 -0.54 -29.09
N ALA A 30 34.20 -0.36 -28.02
CA ALA A 30 34.61 -0.86 -26.73
C ALA A 30 34.91 -2.38 -26.88
N PRO A 31 35.93 -2.93 -26.18
CA PRO A 31 36.17 -4.37 -26.21
C PRO A 31 34.85 -5.08 -25.93
N SER A 32 34.36 -5.86 -26.88
CA SER A 32 33.23 -6.75 -26.64
C SER A 32 33.72 -7.77 -25.63
N GLY A 33 33.33 -7.59 -24.37
CA GLY A 33 33.55 -8.58 -23.32
C GLY A 33 33.07 -9.95 -23.78
N GLY A 34 33.59 -11.03 -23.20
CA GLY A 34 33.10 -12.38 -23.42
C GLY A 34 31.58 -12.49 -23.17
N LYS A 35 31.00 -13.64 -23.38
CA LYS A 35 29.59 -13.88 -23.02
C LYS A 35 29.41 -13.48 -21.57
N LYS A 36 28.36 -12.65 -21.31
CA LYS A 36 27.99 -12.25 -19.94
C LYS A 36 27.73 -13.51 -19.11
N ASP A 37 28.39 -13.63 -17.97
CA ASP A 37 28.09 -14.68 -17.01
C ASP A 37 26.68 -14.48 -16.43
N THR A 38 25.88 -15.53 -16.41
CA THR A 38 24.52 -15.55 -15.86
C THR A 38 24.40 -16.53 -14.69
N ILE A 39 25.52 -17.16 -14.31
CA ILE A 39 25.55 -18.16 -13.25
C ILE A 39 25.73 -17.40 -11.92
N PRO A 40 24.85 -17.61 -10.93
CA PRO A 40 25.03 -17.03 -9.61
C PRO A 40 26.25 -17.60 -8.89
N PRO A 41 26.82 -16.87 -7.91
CA PRO A 41 27.92 -17.38 -7.10
C PRO A 41 27.52 -18.63 -6.33
N LEU A 42 28.43 -19.61 -6.26
CA LEU A 42 28.27 -20.88 -5.56
C LEU A 42 29.15 -20.95 -4.33
N ILE A 43 28.61 -21.45 -3.22
CA ILE A 43 29.41 -21.77 -2.02
C ILE A 43 30.19 -23.05 -2.28
N ILE A 44 31.52 -23.01 -2.09
CA ILE A 44 32.42 -24.15 -2.31
C ILE A 44 33.00 -24.72 -1.00
N ASP A 45 33.01 -23.93 0.09
CA ASP A 45 33.46 -24.37 1.42
C ASP A 45 32.81 -23.56 2.51
N ILE A 46 32.50 -24.20 3.64
CA ILE A 46 31.93 -23.56 4.84
C ILE A 46 32.68 -24.05 6.09
N LYS A 47 33.07 -23.10 6.95
CA LYS A 47 33.74 -23.39 8.21
C LYS A 47 33.10 -22.66 9.38
N PRO A 48 32.62 -23.34 10.47
CA PRO A 48 32.48 -24.81 10.58
C PRO A 48 31.51 -25.41 9.55
N LEU A 49 31.52 -26.73 9.38
CA LEU A 49 30.56 -27.40 8.49
C LEU A 49 29.12 -27.18 8.95
N PRO A 50 28.15 -27.17 8.01
CA PRO A 50 26.73 -27.13 8.36
C PRO A 50 26.35 -28.24 9.35
N GLY A 51 25.47 -27.90 10.31
CA GLY A 51 25.11 -28.85 11.37
C GLY A 51 26.12 -28.91 12.53
N ALA A 52 27.05 -27.97 12.64
CA ALA A 52 27.99 -27.90 13.77
C ALA A 52 27.27 -27.77 15.10
N VAL A 53 27.66 -28.56 16.08
CA VAL A 53 27.17 -28.55 17.45
C VAL A 53 28.26 -28.12 18.43
N GLY A 54 27.88 -27.68 19.63
CA GLY A 54 28.84 -27.21 20.64
C GLY A 54 29.59 -25.94 20.23
N VAL A 55 28.98 -25.08 19.40
CA VAL A 55 29.58 -23.83 18.97
C VAL A 55 29.77 -22.90 20.18
N PRO A 56 30.94 -22.24 20.31
CA PRO A 56 31.22 -21.34 21.43
C PRO A 56 30.20 -20.19 21.53
N LEU A 57 29.79 -19.88 22.77
CA LEU A 57 28.80 -18.80 23.02
C LEU A 57 29.34 -17.41 22.64
N SER A 58 30.66 -17.21 22.70
CA SER A 58 31.30 -15.93 22.37
C SER A 58 32.43 -16.15 21.36
N GLY A 59 32.60 -15.18 20.46
CA GLY A 59 33.69 -15.20 19.47
C GLY A 59 33.50 -16.18 18.31
N ALA A 60 32.30 -16.77 18.18
CA ALA A 60 31.98 -17.63 17.05
C ALA A 60 32.08 -16.85 15.72
N SER A 61 32.69 -17.49 14.73
CA SER A 61 32.90 -16.93 13.40
C SER A 61 32.69 -17.99 12.34
N PHE A 62 31.95 -17.64 11.31
CA PHE A 62 31.56 -18.53 10.22
C PHE A 62 32.12 -17.99 8.91
N VAL A 63 32.75 -18.86 8.12
CA VAL A 63 33.39 -18.50 6.85
C VAL A 63 32.72 -19.26 5.72
N PHE A 64 32.17 -18.52 4.78
CA PHE A 64 31.56 -19.05 3.56
C PHE A 64 32.43 -18.66 2.37
N THR A 65 32.99 -19.62 1.67
CA THR A 65 33.89 -19.40 0.54
C THR A 65 33.14 -19.68 -0.77
N PHE A 66 33.20 -18.73 -1.70
CA PHE A 66 32.52 -18.80 -2.99
C PHE A 66 33.52 -19.13 -4.12
N ASN A 67 32.98 -19.64 -5.23
CA ASN A 67 33.75 -19.88 -6.45
C ASN A 67 34.27 -18.56 -7.08
N GLU A 68 33.62 -17.44 -6.81
CA GLU A 68 33.90 -16.10 -7.32
C GLU A 68 33.82 -15.01 -6.27
N TYR A 69 34.14 -13.76 -6.65
CA TYR A 69 33.99 -12.60 -5.75
C TYR A 69 32.53 -12.22 -5.60
N VAL A 70 32.10 -12.05 -4.37
CA VAL A 70 30.75 -11.64 -4.01
C VAL A 70 30.72 -10.23 -3.42
N THR A 71 29.56 -9.58 -3.51
CA THR A 71 29.26 -8.30 -2.87
C THR A 71 28.02 -8.42 -1.99
N ILE A 72 27.99 -7.66 -0.89
CA ILE A 72 26.82 -7.60 -0.01
C ILE A 72 25.90 -6.51 -0.54
N LYS A 73 24.74 -6.88 -1.06
CA LYS A 73 23.72 -5.94 -1.56
C LYS A 73 22.80 -5.47 -0.48
N THR A 74 22.27 -6.39 0.34
CA THR A 74 21.28 -6.12 1.38
C THR A 74 21.74 -6.73 2.71
N PRO A 75 22.53 -5.99 3.52
CA PRO A 75 23.06 -6.51 4.79
C PRO A 75 21.98 -7.01 5.76
N SER A 76 20.80 -6.39 5.77
CA SER A 76 19.68 -6.77 6.63
C SER A 76 19.07 -8.14 6.30
N ASN A 77 19.43 -8.71 5.14
CA ASN A 77 19.00 -10.04 4.72
C ASN A 77 20.01 -11.14 5.07
N ILE A 78 21.12 -10.77 5.76
CA ILE A 78 21.96 -11.70 6.53
C ILE A 78 21.34 -11.78 7.92
N PHE A 79 20.50 -12.77 8.12
CA PHE A 79 19.59 -12.83 9.25
C PHE A 79 19.86 -14.04 10.14
N LEU A 80 20.01 -13.79 11.46
CA LEU A 80 20.19 -14.83 12.48
C LEU A 80 18.86 -15.11 13.19
N SER A 81 18.51 -16.36 13.34
CA SER A 81 17.36 -16.82 14.12
C SER A 81 17.80 -17.87 15.15
N PRO A 82 17.51 -17.69 16.45
CA PRO A 82 16.91 -16.55 17.14
C PRO A 82 17.65 -15.24 16.90
N PRO A 83 16.93 -14.10 16.72
CA PRO A 83 17.57 -12.81 16.45
C PRO A 83 18.21 -12.23 17.70
N GLN A 84 19.40 -11.65 17.52
CA GLN A 84 20.10 -10.87 18.53
C GLN A 84 19.71 -9.38 18.48
N ARG A 85 20.12 -8.62 19.51
CA ARG A 85 19.90 -7.16 19.53
C ARG A 85 20.63 -6.44 18.40
N ARG A 86 21.81 -6.95 18.08
CA ARG A 86 22.64 -6.43 16.98
C ARG A 86 22.67 -7.44 15.86
N PRO A 87 22.47 -7.00 14.60
CA PRO A 87 22.54 -7.89 13.46
C PRO A 87 23.94 -8.53 13.32
N PRO A 88 24.04 -9.69 12.66
CA PRO A 88 25.32 -10.31 12.38
C PRO A 88 26.27 -9.36 11.64
N LYS A 89 27.54 -9.36 12.01
CA LYS A 89 28.59 -8.63 11.28
C LYS A 89 29.11 -9.49 10.13
N ALA A 90 28.84 -9.05 8.91
CA ALA A 90 29.30 -9.69 7.69
C ALA A 90 30.45 -8.87 7.06
N ARG A 91 31.56 -9.53 6.72
CA ARG A 91 32.73 -8.91 6.10
C ARG A 91 33.27 -9.79 4.99
N LEU A 92 33.62 -9.18 3.88
CA LEU A 92 34.25 -9.87 2.75
C LEU A 92 35.78 -9.93 2.93
N ARG A 93 36.34 -11.10 2.67
CA ARG A 93 37.79 -11.35 2.60
C ARG A 93 38.10 -12.18 1.35
N GLY A 94 38.55 -11.51 0.28
CA GLY A 94 38.72 -12.18 -1.00
C GLY A 94 37.38 -12.75 -1.51
N LYS A 95 37.35 -14.03 -1.79
CA LYS A 95 36.13 -14.77 -2.20
C LYS A 95 35.31 -15.30 -1.01
N SER A 96 35.66 -14.94 0.22
CA SER A 96 34.98 -15.46 1.41
C SER A 96 34.18 -14.38 2.12
N LEU A 97 32.98 -14.75 2.57
CA LEU A 97 32.16 -13.98 3.52
C LEU A 97 32.43 -14.51 4.93
N VAL A 98 32.84 -13.62 5.82
CA VAL A 98 33.04 -13.93 7.24
C VAL A 98 31.91 -13.30 8.03
N VAL A 99 31.15 -14.13 8.75
CA VAL A 99 30.05 -13.70 9.63
C VAL A 99 30.43 -13.93 11.08
N SER A 100 30.22 -12.92 11.91
CA SER A 100 30.49 -12.97 13.36
C SER A 100 29.41 -12.24 14.14
N PHE A 101 29.31 -12.50 15.44
CA PHE A 101 28.32 -11.91 16.33
C PHE A 101 29.00 -11.01 17.37
N GLU A 102 28.36 -9.90 17.73
CA GLU A 102 28.84 -9.00 18.78
C GLU A 102 28.37 -9.44 20.17
N GLU A 103 27.20 -10.04 20.23
CA GLU A 103 26.61 -10.53 21.46
C GLU A 103 26.89 -12.04 21.62
N ALA A 104 26.93 -12.50 22.85
CA ALA A 104 27.03 -13.93 23.12
C ALA A 104 25.77 -14.65 22.64
N LEU A 105 25.97 -15.85 22.12
CA LEU A 105 24.88 -16.75 21.75
C LEU A 105 24.25 -17.35 23.02
N GLU A 106 22.96 -17.67 22.95
CA GLU A 106 22.25 -18.35 24.02
C GLU A 106 22.74 -19.81 24.14
N PRO A 107 22.85 -20.36 25.36
CA PRO A 107 23.27 -21.74 25.53
C PRO A 107 22.16 -22.73 25.09
N SER A 108 22.59 -23.93 24.68
CA SER A 108 21.69 -25.03 24.27
C SER A 108 20.61 -24.62 23.26
N THR A 109 21.00 -23.77 22.28
CA THR A 109 20.09 -23.17 21.31
C THR A 109 20.53 -23.53 19.89
N THR A 110 19.58 -23.92 19.07
CA THR A 110 19.77 -24.08 17.62
C THR A 110 19.58 -22.74 16.92
N TYR A 111 20.55 -22.38 16.10
CA TYR A 111 20.56 -21.15 15.30
C TYR A 111 20.52 -21.45 13.83
N THR A 112 19.81 -20.62 13.09
CA THR A 112 19.89 -20.57 11.63
C THR A 112 20.41 -19.20 11.20
N LEU A 113 21.32 -19.19 10.21
CA LEU A 113 21.85 -18.01 9.57
C LEU A 113 21.42 -18.03 8.10
N SER A 114 20.49 -17.15 7.74
CA SER A 114 19.92 -17.06 6.40
C SER A 114 20.56 -15.95 5.59
N PHE A 115 20.74 -16.18 4.29
CA PHE A 115 21.33 -15.22 3.35
C PHE A 115 20.35 -14.79 2.26
N THR A 116 19.10 -15.17 2.26
CA THR A 116 18.11 -14.88 1.23
C THR A 116 18.69 -14.21 -0.04
N ASP A 117 18.40 -12.96 -0.34
CA ASP A 117 18.93 -12.16 -1.45
C ASP A 117 20.00 -11.14 -0.99
N ALA A 118 20.77 -11.49 0.06
CA ALA A 118 21.77 -10.60 0.64
C ALA A 118 23.01 -10.38 -0.24
N LEU A 119 23.35 -11.35 -1.08
CA LEU A 119 24.61 -11.43 -1.81
C LEU A 119 24.38 -11.46 -3.32
N ALA A 120 25.35 -10.94 -4.05
CA ALA A 120 25.44 -11.08 -5.50
C ALA A 120 26.89 -11.23 -5.94
N ASP A 121 27.15 -11.73 -7.15
CA ASP A 121 28.49 -11.66 -7.70
C ASP A 121 28.94 -10.19 -7.86
N ALA A 122 30.25 -9.97 -7.83
CA ALA A 122 30.81 -8.63 -7.85
C ALA A 122 30.91 -8.02 -9.26
N ASN A 123 30.88 -8.82 -10.33
CA ASN A 123 31.11 -8.40 -11.71
C ASN A 123 29.80 -8.15 -12.44
N GLU A 124 28.97 -9.17 -12.60
CA GLU A 124 27.73 -9.14 -13.38
C GLU A 124 26.50 -8.81 -12.55
N GLY A 125 26.58 -8.97 -11.22
CA GLY A 125 25.50 -8.69 -10.29
C GLY A 125 24.44 -9.80 -10.19
N ASN A 126 24.78 -11.04 -10.60
CA ASN A 126 23.90 -12.19 -10.48
C ASN A 126 23.62 -12.47 -9.00
N MET A 127 22.35 -12.48 -8.62
CA MET A 127 21.95 -12.62 -7.22
C MET A 127 22.19 -14.05 -6.73
N PHE A 128 22.79 -14.17 -5.56
CA PHE A 128 22.86 -15.44 -4.85
C PHE A 128 21.44 -15.86 -4.42
N PRO A 129 20.97 -17.05 -4.77
CA PRO A 129 19.56 -17.43 -4.56
C PRO A 129 19.20 -17.68 -3.11
N GLY A 130 20.12 -17.54 -2.20
CA GLY A 130 19.95 -17.73 -0.77
C GLY A 130 20.46 -19.10 -0.28
N TYR A 131 20.73 -19.15 1.00
CA TYR A 131 21.13 -20.36 1.72
C TYR A 131 20.82 -20.18 3.20
N THR A 132 20.41 -21.25 3.88
CA THR A 132 20.21 -21.28 5.32
C THR A 132 21.21 -22.23 5.96
N TYR A 133 22.14 -21.65 6.71
CA TYR A 133 23.14 -22.39 7.49
C TYR A 133 22.62 -22.63 8.89
N VAL A 134 22.76 -23.88 9.40
CA VAL A 134 22.32 -24.27 10.75
C VAL A 134 23.49 -24.67 11.62
N PHE A 135 23.44 -24.30 12.90
CA PHE A 135 24.36 -24.70 13.94
C PHE A 135 23.70 -24.71 15.31
N SER A 136 24.33 -25.33 16.30
CA SER A 136 23.81 -25.32 17.67
C SER A 136 24.93 -25.05 18.68
N THR A 137 24.60 -24.27 19.70
CA THR A 137 25.46 -24.11 20.90
C THR A 137 25.31 -25.27 21.87
N GLY A 138 24.26 -26.07 21.69
CA GLY A 138 24.02 -27.34 22.43
C GLY A 138 24.65 -28.54 21.75
N SER A 139 24.30 -29.73 22.24
CA SER A 139 24.80 -31.03 21.76
C SER A 139 24.02 -31.59 20.56
N GLN A 140 22.91 -31.00 20.20
CA GLN A 140 22.04 -31.47 19.12
C GLN A 140 21.37 -30.27 18.41
N ILE A 141 20.82 -30.52 17.23
CA ILE A 141 20.03 -29.57 16.44
C ILE A 141 18.57 -29.96 16.57
N ASP A 142 17.70 -28.98 16.79
CA ASP A 142 16.25 -29.17 16.81
C ASP A 142 15.73 -29.62 15.43
N SER A 143 14.63 -30.38 15.37
CA SER A 143 14.19 -31.08 14.16
C SER A 143 12.80 -30.70 13.66
N MET A 144 12.14 -29.74 14.32
CA MET A 144 10.79 -29.32 13.93
C MET A 144 10.85 -28.10 12.97
N MET A 145 9.76 -27.90 12.24
CA MET A 145 9.62 -26.75 11.37
C MET A 145 8.19 -26.18 11.37
N MET A 146 8.06 -24.97 10.88
CA MET A 146 6.78 -24.30 10.60
C MET A 146 6.88 -23.57 9.26
N THR A 147 5.83 -23.69 8.44
CA THR A 147 5.77 -23.09 7.11
C THR A 147 4.50 -22.29 6.92
N GLY A 148 4.51 -21.34 6.03
CA GLY A 148 3.31 -20.59 5.70
C GLY A 148 3.54 -19.51 4.65
N THR A 149 2.51 -18.72 4.42
CA THR A 149 2.53 -17.58 3.52
C THR A 149 2.00 -16.33 4.22
N VAL A 150 2.56 -15.18 3.84
CA VAL A 150 2.09 -13.87 4.29
C VAL A 150 1.51 -13.14 3.10
N LEU A 151 0.24 -12.79 3.18
CA LEU A 151 -0.53 -12.08 2.16
C LEU A 151 -1.01 -10.73 2.69
N ASP A 152 -1.16 -9.76 1.82
CA ASP A 152 -1.83 -8.50 2.16
C ASP A 152 -3.34 -8.76 2.35
N CYS A 153 -3.94 -8.24 3.42
CA CYS A 153 -5.33 -8.54 3.78
C CYS A 153 -6.37 -8.05 2.75
N ASN A 154 -6.05 -7.00 1.98
CA ASN A 154 -6.99 -6.38 1.04
C ASN A 154 -6.81 -6.86 -0.40
N THR A 155 -5.57 -7.11 -0.80
CA THR A 155 -5.21 -7.47 -2.18
C THR A 155 -4.94 -8.95 -2.36
N LEU A 156 -4.72 -9.68 -1.26
CA LEU A 156 -4.24 -11.07 -1.21
C LEU A 156 -2.93 -11.27 -1.99
N ALA A 157 -2.22 -10.19 -2.26
CA ALA A 157 -0.91 -10.26 -2.89
C ALA A 157 0.14 -10.76 -1.89
N PRO A 158 1.09 -11.60 -2.32
CA PRO A 158 2.17 -12.04 -1.48
C PRO A 158 3.03 -10.87 -0.99
N VAL A 159 3.42 -10.90 0.28
CA VAL A 159 4.23 -9.85 0.90
C VAL A 159 5.66 -10.31 1.05
N LYS A 160 6.56 -9.76 0.22
CA LYS A 160 8.00 -9.98 0.30
C LYS A 160 8.61 -9.25 1.48
N GLY A 161 9.56 -9.90 2.17
CA GLY A 161 10.39 -9.29 3.22
C GLY A 161 9.65 -8.99 4.52
N ALA A 162 8.45 -9.52 4.71
CA ALA A 162 7.81 -9.52 6.02
C ALA A 162 8.62 -10.38 6.99
N THR A 163 8.81 -9.93 8.23
CA THR A 163 9.50 -10.68 9.28
C THR A 163 8.47 -11.53 10.01
N VAL A 164 8.58 -12.84 9.88
CA VAL A 164 7.73 -13.79 10.58
C VAL A 164 8.40 -14.18 11.89
N LEU A 165 7.64 -14.13 12.99
CA LEU A 165 8.13 -14.22 14.36
C LEU A 165 7.42 -15.33 15.12
N LEU A 166 8.19 -16.18 15.82
CA LEU A 166 7.68 -17.18 16.76
C LEU A 166 7.98 -16.77 18.20
N HIS A 167 6.95 -16.72 19.03
CA HIS A 167 7.07 -16.45 20.45
C HIS A 167 6.68 -17.67 21.28
N LYS A 168 7.51 -18.00 22.28
CA LYS A 168 7.19 -18.96 23.34
C LYS A 168 6.42 -18.32 24.49
N ASP A 169 6.59 -17.00 24.64
CA ASP A 169 5.76 -16.20 25.53
C ASP A 169 4.40 -15.98 24.85
N HIS A 170 3.34 -16.43 25.50
CA HIS A 170 1.98 -16.36 24.97
C HIS A 170 1.22 -15.10 25.41
N GLY A 171 1.87 -14.19 26.15
CA GLY A 171 1.28 -12.93 26.59
C GLY A 171 1.10 -11.94 25.44
N ASP A 172 0.03 -11.15 25.50
CA ASP A 172 -0.31 -10.18 24.43
C ASP A 172 0.74 -9.07 24.26
N SER A 173 1.54 -8.82 25.30
CA SER A 173 2.65 -7.86 25.26
C SER A 173 3.95 -8.42 24.70
N ALA A 174 4.03 -9.73 24.43
CA ALA A 174 5.28 -10.37 24.00
C ALA A 174 5.81 -9.77 22.72
N LEU A 175 4.94 -9.56 21.73
CA LEU A 175 5.32 -9.00 20.43
C LEU A 175 5.89 -7.56 20.50
N PHE A 176 5.51 -6.78 21.53
CA PHE A 176 5.95 -5.41 21.73
C PHE A 176 7.25 -5.28 22.52
N ASN A 177 7.50 -6.22 23.45
CA ASN A 177 8.54 -6.07 24.46
C ASN A 177 9.61 -7.16 24.45
N HIS A 178 9.28 -8.33 23.91
CA HIS A 178 10.15 -9.50 23.95
C HIS A 178 10.58 -9.88 22.54
N ARG A 179 11.85 -10.25 22.40
CA ARG A 179 12.33 -10.79 21.14
C ARG A 179 11.76 -12.17 20.88
N PRO A 180 11.52 -12.48 19.59
CA PRO A 180 11.02 -13.79 19.22
C PRO A 180 12.06 -14.88 19.50
N TYR A 181 11.57 -16.08 19.79
CA TYR A 181 12.38 -17.29 19.86
C TYR A 181 12.97 -17.67 18.50
N ALA A 182 12.22 -17.46 17.41
CA ALA A 182 12.70 -17.66 16.05
C ALA A 182 12.07 -16.62 15.11
N ALA A 183 12.80 -16.26 14.06
CA ALA A 183 12.33 -15.33 13.06
C ALA A 183 12.90 -15.67 11.68
N VAL A 184 12.16 -15.29 10.62
CA VAL A 184 12.58 -15.42 9.23
C VAL A 184 11.91 -14.33 8.39
N LYS A 185 12.53 -13.96 7.26
CA LYS A 185 11.90 -13.07 6.26
C LYS A 185 11.23 -13.87 5.16
N THR A 186 10.07 -13.40 4.70
CA THR A 186 9.35 -13.99 3.57
C THR A 186 10.08 -13.73 2.25
N ASP A 187 9.95 -14.66 1.32
CA ASP A 187 10.48 -14.58 -0.05
C ASP A 187 9.57 -13.74 -0.99
N ASP A 188 9.86 -13.77 -2.30
CA ASP A 188 9.10 -13.06 -3.34
C ASP A 188 7.64 -13.51 -3.45
N TRP A 189 7.31 -14.70 -2.98
CA TRP A 189 5.99 -15.29 -2.98
C TRP A 189 5.27 -15.13 -1.64
N GLY A 190 5.86 -14.38 -0.71
CA GLY A 190 5.35 -14.27 0.66
C GLY A 190 5.53 -15.54 1.48
N PHE A 191 6.23 -16.53 0.96
CA PHE A 191 6.43 -17.81 1.63
C PHE A 191 7.54 -17.74 2.67
N PHE A 192 7.38 -18.46 3.78
CA PHE A 192 8.38 -18.58 4.81
C PHE A 192 8.53 -20.02 5.30
N VAL A 193 9.74 -20.32 5.75
CA VAL A 193 10.08 -21.57 6.47
C VAL A 193 10.86 -21.19 7.72
N LEU A 194 10.39 -21.62 8.87
CA LEU A 194 11.08 -21.57 10.16
C LEU A 194 11.56 -22.97 10.51
N PRO A 195 12.76 -23.35 10.07
CA PRO A 195 13.32 -24.69 10.29
C PRO A 195 14.04 -24.77 11.62
N PHE A 196 14.31 -25.99 12.07
CA PHE A 196 15.17 -26.30 13.22
C PHE A 196 14.68 -25.63 14.52
N ILE A 197 13.38 -25.72 14.78
CA ILE A 197 12.75 -25.20 16.00
C ILE A 197 12.39 -26.34 16.97
N GLN A 198 12.19 -26.00 18.23
CA GLN A 198 11.84 -26.96 19.28
C GLN A 198 10.40 -27.42 19.18
N ASP A 199 10.10 -28.64 19.61
CA ASP A 199 8.73 -29.15 19.70
C ASP A 199 8.03 -28.55 20.93
N THR A 200 7.40 -27.38 20.75
CA THR A 200 6.60 -26.71 21.78
C THR A 200 5.49 -25.91 21.12
N LEU A 201 4.63 -25.27 21.91
CA LEU A 201 3.58 -24.39 21.40
C LEU A 201 4.11 -22.98 21.22
N TYR A 202 3.68 -22.35 20.14
CA TYR A 202 4.10 -21.00 19.74
C TYR A 202 2.91 -20.11 19.39
N ARG A 203 3.09 -18.80 19.60
CA ARG A 203 2.36 -17.76 18.89
C ARG A 203 3.12 -17.41 17.63
N LEU A 204 2.38 -17.31 16.51
CA LEU A 204 2.92 -16.96 15.19
C LEU A 204 2.42 -15.58 14.79
N TYR A 205 3.37 -14.72 14.46
CA TYR A 205 3.12 -13.36 13.98
C TYR A 205 3.91 -13.10 12.69
N ALA A 206 3.46 -12.11 11.91
CA ALA A 206 4.26 -11.52 10.85
C ALA A 206 4.16 -10.00 10.98
N ILE A 207 5.29 -9.31 10.81
CA ILE A 207 5.34 -7.84 10.85
C ILE A 207 6.08 -7.30 9.62
N LYS A 208 5.73 -6.09 9.22
CA LYS A 208 6.52 -5.34 8.25
C LYS A 208 7.50 -4.45 9.01
N ASP A 209 8.52 -5.10 9.56
CA ASP A 209 9.54 -4.51 10.43
C ASP A 209 10.38 -3.48 9.66
N ALA A 210 10.12 -2.20 9.90
CA ALA A 210 10.76 -1.09 9.20
C ALA A 210 12.11 -0.71 9.79
N ASN A 211 12.29 -0.91 11.10
CA ASN A 211 13.48 -0.54 11.85
C ASN A 211 14.44 -1.73 12.10
N ASN A 212 14.02 -2.97 11.76
CA ASN A 212 14.73 -4.24 11.93
C ASN A 212 15.08 -4.55 13.40
N ASP A 213 14.21 -4.23 14.35
CA ASP A 213 14.39 -4.55 15.77
C ASP A 213 13.68 -5.86 16.20
N ASN A 214 12.87 -6.44 15.31
CA ASN A 214 12.04 -7.64 15.53
C ASN A 214 11.01 -7.47 16.65
N LEU A 215 10.55 -6.26 16.87
CA LEU A 215 9.43 -5.88 17.72
C LEU A 215 8.37 -5.20 16.88
N TYR A 216 7.14 -5.21 17.36
CA TYR A 216 6.04 -4.56 16.64
C TYR A 216 5.79 -3.14 17.12
N ASP A 217 5.81 -2.18 16.20
CA ASP A 217 5.41 -0.80 16.42
C ASP A 217 4.06 -0.52 15.72
N PRO A 218 2.94 -0.46 16.46
CA PRO A 218 1.62 -0.28 15.86
C PRO A 218 1.42 1.07 15.15
N GLU A 219 2.25 2.08 15.46
CA GLU A 219 2.13 3.40 14.82
C GLU A 219 2.71 3.41 13.40
N THR A 220 3.73 2.60 13.14
CA THR A 220 4.49 2.64 11.89
C THR A 220 4.45 1.36 11.07
N GLU A 221 4.12 0.23 11.67
CA GLU A 221 4.26 -1.08 11.07
C GLU A 221 2.91 -1.78 10.82
N SER A 222 2.94 -2.81 10.00
CA SER A 222 1.80 -3.70 9.77
C SER A 222 2.03 -5.02 10.48
N VAL A 223 0.96 -5.69 10.88
CA VAL A 223 0.99 -6.94 11.64
C VAL A 223 0.04 -7.98 11.05
N ALA A 224 0.37 -9.24 11.21
CA ALA A 224 -0.54 -10.38 11.04
C ALA A 224 -0.32 -11.36 12.20
N PHE A 225 -1.36 -12.07 12.57
CA PHE A 225 -1.31 -13.04 13.68
C PHE A 225 -2.30 -14.17 13.49
N ILE A 226 -2.05 -15.28 14.18
CA ILE A 226 -2.99 -16.38 14.32
C ILE A 226 -3.34 -16.49 15.81
N ASP A 227 -4.62 -16.48 16.16
CA ASP A 227 -5.08 -16.46 17.55
C ASP A 227 -4.77 -17.75 18.30
N SER A 228 -4.77 -18.90 17.61
CA SER A 228 -4.47 -20.19 18.19
C SER A 228 -2.97 -20.38 18.43
N LEU A 229 -2.65 -21.12 19.48
CA LEU A 229 -1.29 -21.63 19.67
C LEU A 229 -1.01 -22.73 18.65
N LEU A 230 0.14 -22.67 18.03
CA LEU A 230 0.55 -23.57 16.95
C LEU A 230 1.66 -24.50 17.42
N ARG A 231 1.60 -25.76 16.99
CA ARG A 231 2.66 -26.75 17.21
C ARG A 231 3.37 -26.98 15.88
N PRO A 232 4.71 -26.95 15.86
CA PRO A 232 5.46 -27.24 14.66
C PRO A 232 5.35 -28.69 14.23
N VAL A 233 5.70 -28.99 13.00
CA VAL A 233 5.72 -30.34 12.45
C VAL A 233 7.15 -30.82 12.26
N LEU A 234 7.35 -32.16 12.23
CA LEU A 234 8.65 -32.73 11.88
C LEU A 234 9.00 -32.41 10.42
N PHE A 235 10.28 -32.13 10.16
CA PHE A 235 10.79 -32.20 8.82
C PHE A 235 10.47 -33.58 8.20
N ALA A 236 10.05 -33.60 6.95
CA ALA A 236 10.05 -34.85 6.21
C ALA A 236 11.50 -35.32 6.03
N ASN A 237 11.70 -36.64 6.11
CA ASN A 237 13.03 -37.28 6.15
C ASN A 237 13.93 -36.91 4.96
N ASP A 238 13.37 -36.48 3.84
CA ASP A 238 14.06 -36.06 2.64
C ASP A 238 14.51 -34.58 2.64
N THR A 239 14.02 -33.77 3.58
CA THR A 239 14.24 -32.32 3.62
C THR A 239 15.44 -31.93 4.49
N VAL A 240 15.59 -32.52 5.68
CA VAL A 240 16.67 -32.16 6.62
C VAL A 240 18.08 -32.36 6.04
N PRO A 241 18.40 -33.48 5.39
CA PRO A 241 19.72 -33.66 4.79
C PRO A 241 20.04 -32.66 3.71
N GLU A 242 19.04 -32.20 2.99
CA GLU A 242 19.22 -31.24 1.89
C GLU A 242 19.47 -29.83 2.40
N MET A 243 18.79 -29.41 3.47
CA MET A 243 19.05 -28.12 4.14
C MET A 243 20.44 -28.01 4.77
N LEU A 244 21.12 -29.13 5.00
CA LEU A 244 22.49 -29.16 5.50
C LEU A 244 23.54 -29.11 4.38
N LYS A 245 23.15 -29.24 3.12
CA LYS A 245 24.03 -29.09 1.97
C LYS A 245 24.12 -27.63 1.56
N TYR A 246 25.17 -27.25 0.91
CA TYR A 246 25.32 -25.92 0.29
C TYR A 246 24.91 -25.92 -1.20
N ASP A 247 23.91 -26.73 -1.53
CA ASP A 247 23.32 -26.80 -2.85
C ASP A 247 22.12 -25.84 -2.92
N MET A 248 22.08 -25.00 -3.92
CA MET A 248 21.03 -24.02 -4.15
C MET A 248 19.64 -24.62 -4.41
N LEU A 249 19.59 -25.88 -4.85
CA LEU A 249 18.34 -26.62 -5.07
C LEU A 249 17.55 -26.85 -3.78
N ASP A 250 18.20 -26.81 -2.62
CA ASP A 250 17.57 -27.03 -1.32
C ASP A 250 16.52 -25.95 -1.02
N THR A 251 16.79 -24.71 -1.38
CA THR A 251 15.83 -23.59 -1.22
C THR A 251 14.58 -23.82 -2.08
N LEU A 252 14.75 -24.25 -3.32
CA LEU A 252 13.64 -24.53 -4.23
C LEU A 252 12.77 -25.70 -3.77
N ARG A 253 13.36 -26.73 -3.18
CA ARG A 253 12.61 -27.87 -2.65
C ARG A 253 11.80 -27.52 -1.42
N CYS A 254 12.33 -26.65 -0.53
CA CYS A 254 11.57 -26.14 0.60
C CYS A 254 10.40 -25.27 0.15
N GLN A 255 10.54 -24.47 -0.91
CA GLN A 255 9.48 -23.64 -1.48
C GLN A 255 8.36 -24.45 -2.14
N ALA A 256 8.66 -25.64 -2.65
CA ALA A 256 7.67 -26.54 -3.27
C ALA A 256 6.71 -27.19 -2.25
N ARG A 257 6.90 -27.00 -0.95
CA ARG A 257 6.02 -27.54 0.08
C ARG A 257 4.74 -26.74 0.20
N ARG A 258 3.68 -27.43 0.61
CA ARG A 258 2.40 -26.81 0.91
C ARG A 258 2.56 -25.85 2.09
N SER A 259 2.05 -24.63 1.94
CA SER A 259 1.90 -23.70 3.05
C SER A 259 0.96 -24.29 4.09
N GLU A 260 1.39 -24.35 5.36
CA GLU A 260 0.57 -24.85 6.47
C GLU A 260 -0.23 -23.72 7.13
N HIS A 261 0.32 -22.50 7.10
CA HIS A 261 -0.29 -21.36 7.75
C HIS A 261 -0.38 -20.18 6.78
N GLU A 262 -1.51 -19.50 6.79
CA GLU A 262 -1.72 -18.26 6.05
C GLU A 262 -1.89 -17.09 7.02
N LEU A 263 -1.07 -16.06 6.86
CA LEU A 263 -1.11 -14.84 7.65
C LEU A 263 -1.54 -13.68 6.73
N LYS A 264 -2.59 -12.97 7.11
CA LYS A 264 -3.08 -11.78 6.39
C LYS A 264 -2.57 -10.53 7.09
N ILE A 265 -1.57 -9.87 6.50
CA ILE A 265 -0.96 -8.68 7.09
C ILE A 265 -1.83 -7.46 6.87
N PHE A 266 -2.04 -6.69 7.92
CA PHE A 266 -2.84 -5.47 7.93
C PHE A 266 -2.15 -4.38 8.74
N ARG A 267 -2.55 -3.15 8.53
CA ARG A 267 -2.13 -2.02 9.36
C ARG A 267 -3.25 -1.64 10.30
N GLU A 268 -2.96 -1.59 11.60
CA GLU A 268 -3.93 -1.13 12.59
C GLU A 268 -4.26 0.34 12.40
N LYS A 269 -5.50 0.72 12.70
CA LYS A 269 -5.86 2.14 12.83
C LYS A 269 -5.23 2.69 14.10
N PRO A 270 -4.69 3.92 14.09
CA PRO A 270 -4.19 4.54 15.32
C PRO A 270 -5.27 4.53 16.40
N SER A 271 -4.89 4.16 17.63
CA SER A 271 -5.81 4.12 18.78
C SER A 271 -5.68 5.34 19.70
N LYS A 272 -4.53 6.02 19.67
CA LYS A 272 -4.29 7.21 20.50
C LYS A 272 -5.00 8.42 19.90
N GLN A 273 -5.90 9.01 20.66
CA GLN A 273 -6.69 10.16 20.26
C GLN A 273 -6.06 11.47 20.72
N PHE A 274 -5.69 12.33 19.80
CA PHE A 274 -5.24 13.71 20.03
C PHE A 274 -5.33 14.52 18.73
N LEU A 275 -5.34 15.84 18.86
CA LEU A 275 -5.45 16.78 17.74
C LEU A 275 -4.06 16.98 17.09
N VAL A 276 -3.89 16.49 15.85
CA VAL A 276 -2.60 16.46 15.11
C VAL A 276 -2.40 17.74 14.30
N ASN A 277 -3.31 18.00 13.34
CA ASN A 277 -3.21 19.13 12.42
C ASN A 277 -4.31 20.14 12.65
N LYS A 278 -3.94 21.41 12.51
CA LYS A 278 -4.81 22.59 12.71
C LYS A 278 -4.46 23.58 11.60
N VAL A 279 -5.31 23.65 10.59
CA VAL A 279 -5.04 24.46 9.39
C VAL A 279 -6.21 25.38 9.10
N ARG A 280 -5.96 26.66 8.87
CA ARG A 280 -6.93 27.59 8.32
C ARG A 280 -6.84 27.52 6.79
N THR A 281 -7.90 27.01 6.16
CA THR A 281 -7.91 26.75 4.70
C THR A 281 -8.33 27.95 3.89
N SER A 282 -9.16 28.83 4.48
CA SER A 282 -9.55 30.12 3.91
C SER A 282 -9.77 31.16 5.00
N GLU A 283 -10.22 32.37 4.65
CA GLU A 283 -10.59 33.37 5.65
C GLU A 283 -11.66 32.86 6.62
N ARG A 284 -12.57 32.01 6.17
CA ARG A 284 -13.76 31.56 6.89
C ARG A 284 -13.82 30.05 7.10
N SER A 285 -12.78 29.31 6.78
CA SER A 285 -12.76 27.86 6.96
C SER A 285 -11.49 27.38 7.65
N ALA A 286 -11.64 26.35 8.44
CA ALA A 286 -10.56 25.65 9.10
C ALA A 286 -10.75 24.14 9.03
N TYR A 287 -9.65 23.41 9.17
CA TYR A 287 -9.59 21.97 9.14
C TYR A 287 -8.80 21.48 10.36
N LEU A 288 -9.40 20.56 11.09
CA LEU A 288 -8.82 19.93 12.27
C LEU A 288 -8.71 18.44 12.01
N THR A 289 -7.53 17.85 12.22
CA THR A 289 -7.30 16.40 12.05
C THR A 289 -6.93 15.79 13.38
N PHE A 290 -7.60 14.73 13.74
CA PHE A 290 -7.31 13.88 14.87
C PHE A 290 -6.47 12.68 14.46
N MET A 291 -5.69 12.12 15.39
CA MET A 291 -4.79 10.99 15.09
C MET A 291 -5.57 9.69 14.85
N ALA A 292 -6.57 9.42 15.67
CA ALA A 292 -7.37 8.20 15.59
C ALA A 292 -8.78 8.48 15.05
N PRO A 293 -9.43 7.51 14.38
CA PRO A 293 -10.82 7.60 14.00
C PRO A 293 -11.75 7.64 15.23
N GLY A 294 -12.99 8.11 15.02
CA GLY A 294 -13.99 8.20 16.10
C GLY A 294 -13.70 9.31 17.10
N ALA A 295 -13.17 10.44 16.65
CA ALA A 295 -12.94 11.59 17.53
C ALA A 295 -14.24 12.09 18.15
N TRP A 296 -14.25 12.16 19.48
CA TRP A 296 -15.41 12.63 20.23
C TRP A 296 -15.19 14.07 20.67
N ILE A 297 -15.99 15.00 20.12
CA ILE A 297 -16.00 16.40 20.49
C ILE A 297 -17.20 16.68 21.39
N ASP A 298 -16.94 17.06 22.65
CA ASP A 298 -17.97 17.42 23.61
C ASP A 298 -18.59 18.79 23.27
N SER A 299 -17.76 19.75 22.82
CA SER A 299 -18.20 21.06 22.34
C SER A 299 -17.14 21.76 21.52
N LEU A 300 -17.58 22.61 20.58
CA LEU A 300 -16.72 23.43 19.75
C LEU A 300 -17.38 24.82 19.56
N TRP A 301 -16.60 25.89 19.74
CA TRP A 301 -17.06 27.25 19.40
C TRP A 301 -15.90 28.10 18.84
N VAL A 302 -16.27 29.12 18.10
CA VAL A 302 -15.32 30.06 17.51
C VAL A 302 -15.52 31.43 18.11
N ARG A 303 -14.47 32.04 18.66
CA ARG A 303 -14.55 33.34 19.31
C ARG A 303 -15.11 34.41 18.38
N GLY A 304 -16.18 35.08 18.82
CA GLY A 304 -16.82 36.19 18.09
C GLY A 304 -17.93 35.77 17.14
N PHE A 305 -18.27 34.49 17.07
CA PHE A 305 -19.37 33.93 16.28
C PHE A 305 -20.31 33.13 17.18
N ARG A 306 -21.58 33.08 16.78
CA ARG A 306 -22.60 32.27 17.46
C ARG A 306 -22.58 30.86 16.88
N ASP A 307 -23.12 29.90 17.60
CA ASP A 307 -23.12 28.47 17.16
C ASP A 307 -23.89 28.28 15.86
N ASP A 308 -24.99 29.04 15.63
CA ASP A 308 -25.75 29.01 14.38
C ASP A 308 -24.98 29.55 13.15
N GLN A 309 -23.86 30.22 13.37
CA GLN A 309 -22.97 30.75 12.33
C GLN A 309 -21.80 29.84 12.05
N VAL A 310 -21.62 28.75 12.79
CA VAL A 310 -20.52 27.82 12.66
C VAL A 310 -21.06 26.51 12.12
N ILE A 311 -20.67 26.16 10.89
CA ILE A 311 -21.02 24.89 10.25
C ILE A 311 -19.84 23.95 10.42
N THR A 312 -20.09 22.75 10.92
CA THR A 312 -19.06 21.73 11.09
C THR A 312 -19.46 20.44 10.43
N GLN A 313 -18.48 19.72 9.91
CA GLN A 313 -18.68 18.40 9.33
C GLN A 313 -17.48 17.49 9.59
N PHE A 314 -17.76 16.30 10.11
CA PHE A 314 -16.81 15.20 10.15
C PHE A 314 -16.78 14.44 8.82
N ASN A 315 -15.61 13.88 8.50
CA ASN A 315 -15.52 12.83 7.50
C ASN A 315 -16.12 11.50 8.03
N LEU A 316 -16.24 10.50 7.17
CA LEU A 316 -16.83 9.20 7.49
C LEU A 316 -16.12 8.48 8.65
N GLN A 317 -14.80 8.62 8.78
CA GLN A 317 -14.01 8.00 9.85
C GLN A 317 -14.03 8.80 11.16
N GLN A 318 -14.60 9.99 11.15
CA GLN A 318 -14.61 10.92 12.30
C GLN A 318 -13.20 11.23 12.85
N ASP A 319 -12.20 11.30 11.97
CA ASP A 319 -10.84 11.73 12.29
C ASP A 319 -10.50 13.13 11.77
N SER A 320 -11.38 13.71 10.96
CA SER A 320 -11.15 14.99 10.31
C SER A 320 -12.43 15.83 10.36
N LEU A 321 -12.30 17.02 10.94
CA LEU A 321 -13.38 18.00 11.07
C LEU A 321 -13.10 19.20 10.19
N GLU A 322 -13.99 19.49 9.25
CA GLU A 322 -14.05 20.78 8.58
C GLU A 322 -15.00 21.72 9.29
N LEU A 323 -14.63 23.01 9.32
CA LEU A 323 -15.39 24.07 9.95
C LEU A 323 -15.48 25.27 9.02
N TRP A 324 -16.70 25.84 8.90
CA TRP A 324 -16.96 27.03 8.10
C TRP A 324 -17.74 28.07 8.91
N ILE A 325 -17.43 29.35 8.68
CA ILE A 325 -18.12 30.47 9.31
C ILE A 325 -19.10 31.11 8.34
N ASN A 326 -20.39 30.91 8.58
CA ASN A 326 -21.49 31.57 7.85
C ASN A 326 -21.86 32.88 8.51
N SER A 327 -21.11 33.93 8.24
CA SER A 327 -21.37 35.25 8.84
C SER A 327 -21.00 36.38 7.88
N ARG A 328 -21.73 37.48 7.93
CA ARG A 328 -21.40 38.71 7.18
C ARG A 328 -20.28 39.54 7.83
N ARG A 329 -19.89 39.22 9.07
CA ARG A 329 -18.77 39.90 9.74
C ARG A 329 -17.46 39.56 9.00
N ALA A 330 -16.55 40.56 9.03
CA ALA A 330 -15.18 40.29 8.55
C ALA A 330 -14.54 39.18 9.38
N ALA A 331 -13.79 38.34 8.70
CA ALA A 331 -13.02 37.29 9.37
C ALA A 331 -11.91 37.91 10.23
N PRO A 332 -11.67 37.42 11.44
CA PRO A 332 -10.59 37.92 12.30
C PRO A 332 -9.23 37.53 11.73
N ASP A 333 -8.20 38.34 11.95
CA ASP A 333 -6.81 38.02 11.54
C ASP A 333 -6.35 36.69 12.13
N THR A 334 -6.73 36.43 13.38
CA THR A 334 -6.49 35.14 14.04
C THR A 334 -7.82 34.52 14.47
N MET A 335 -8.17 33.41 13.85
CA MET A 335 -9.32 32.60 14.24
C MET A 335 -8.96 31.82 15.50
N ARG A 336 -9.76 31.97 16.55
CA ARG A 336 -9.60 31.22 17.80
C ARG A 336 -10.76 30.25 17.95
N ILE A 337 -10.43 28.96 17.90
CA ILE A 337 -11.38 27.85 18.03
C ILE A 337 -11.12 27.19 19.37
N TYR A 338 -12.15 27.03 20.15
CA TYR A 338 -12.12 26.31 21.42
C TYR A 338 -12.74 24.94 21.17
N VAL A 339 -11.96 23.91 21.41
CA VAL A 339 -12.38 22.52 21.18
C VAL A 339 -12.28 21.75 22.49
N ASN A 340 -13.40 21.24 22.97
CA ASN A 340 -13.45 20.28 24.07
C ASN A 340 -13.63 18.90 23.47
N TYR A 341 -12.65 18.04 23.62
CA TYR A 341 -12.68 16.70 23.03
C TYR A 341 -12.07 15.66 23.96
N ARG A 342 -12.24 14.39 23.64
CA ARG A 342 -11.66 13.28 24.40
C ARG A 342 -10.27 12.96 23.87
N GLN A 343 -9.24 13.13 24.71
CA GLN A 343 -7.84 12.83 24.39
C GLN A 343 -7.38 11.60 25.18
N THR A 344 -6.50 10.80 24.56
CA THR A 344 -5.87 9.65 25.23
C THR A 344 -4.77 10.13 26.18
N ASP A 345 -4.86 9.74 27.45
CA ASP A 345 -3.84 10.00 28.47
C ASP A 345 -2.65 9.01 28.38
N SER A 346 -1.65 9.16 29.24
CA SER A 346 -0.49 8.26 29.28
C SER A 346 -0.82 6.81 29.69
N LEU A 347 -2.03 6.58 30.21
CA LEU A 347 -2.53 5.25 30.60
C LEU A 347 -3.49 4.65 29.57
N GLY A 348 -3.62 5.29 28.40
CA GLY A 348 -4.51 4.83 27.32
C GLY A 348 -6.00 5.16 27.54
N ARG A 349 -6.37 6.01 28.53
CA ARG A 349 -7.77 6.33 28.83
C ARG A 349 -8.18 7.63 28.15
N LEU A 350 -9.41 7.72 27.67
CA LEU A 350 -9.98 8.94 27.11
C LEU A 350 -10.40 9.91 28.21
N ILE A 351 -9.72 11.05 28.31
CA ILE A 351 -10.02 12.13 29.25
C ILE A 351 -10.49 13.39 28.51
N PRO A 352 -11.41 14.17 29.07
CA PRO A 352 -11.84 15.44 28.47
C PRO A 352 -10.70 16.46 28.54
N VAL A 353 -10.39 17.08 27.42
CA VAL A 353 -9.37 18.13 27.30
C VAL A 353 -9.95 19.32 26.55
N GLN A 354 -9.67 20.53 27.03
CA GLN A 354 -9.96 21.77 26.31
C GLN A 354 -8.69 22.26 25.62
N GLU A 355 -8.77 22.44 24.31
CA GLU A 355 -7.68 23.02 23.52
C GLU A 355 -8.12 24.32 22.84
N VAL A 356 -7.25 25.32 22.87
CA VAL A 356 -7.47 26.60 22.17
C VAL A 356 -6.60 26.66 20.95
N VAL A 357 -7.20 26.47 19.79
CA VAL A 357 -6.54 26.49 18.49
C VAL A 357 -6.53 27.93 17.96
N GLN A 358 -5.35 28.46 17.68
CA GLN A 358 -5.15 29.80 17.13
C GLN A 358 -4.63 29.70 15.70
N LEU A 359 -5.42 30.15 14.72
CA LEU A 359 -5.12 30.04 13.32
C LEU A 359 -5.02 31.44 12.68
N PRO A 360 -3.83 31.90 12.31
CA PRO A 360 -3.66 33.13 11.57
C PRO A 360 -4.28 33.02 10.17
N LEU A 361 -4.52 34.15 9.52
CA LEU A 361 -4.94 34.18 8.11
C LEU A 361 -3.94 33.38 7.27
N PRO A 362 -4.43 32.59 6.30
CA PRO A 362 -3.55 31.91 5.37
C PRO A 362 -2.67 32.92 4.63
N ALA A 363 -1.42 32.56 4.42
CA ALA A 363 -0.54 33.39 3.60
C ALA A 363 -1.13 33.58 2.19
N ASP A 364 -1.06 34.79 1.68
CA ASP A 364 -1.53 35.11 0.33
C ASP A 364 -0.88 34.20 -0.70
N LYS A 365 -1.68 33.36 -1.36
CA LYS A 365 -1.21 32.56 -2.50
C LYS A 365 -1.01 33.48 -3.70
N ARG A 366 0.18 34.04 -3.84
CA ARG A 366 0.56 34.83 -5.00
C ARG A 366 1.32 33.96 -5.99
N THR A 367 0.80 33.87 -7.22
CA THR A 367 1.50 33.19 -8.30
C THR A 367 2.09 34.25 -9.24
N TYR A 368 3.39 34.13 -9.56
CA TYR A 368 4.03 35.02 -10.51
C TYR A 368 3.47 34.81 -11.92
N SER A 369 2.79 35.81 -12.46
CA SER A 369 2.30 35.78 -13.83
C SER A 369 3.40 36.25 -14.79
N LYS A 370 3.82 35.37 -15.70
CA LYS A 370 4.76 35.71 -16.78
C LYS A 370 4.22 36.75 -17.72
N THR A 371 2.90 36.83 -17.93
CA THR A 371 2.22 37.77 -18.84
C THR A 371 2.21 39.17 -18.27
N THR A 372 1.90 39.34 -17.00
CA THR A 372 1.82 40.65 -16.35
C THR A 372 3.10 41.05 -15.60
N ARG A 373 4.08 40.13 -15.49
CA ARG A 373 5.33 40.29 -14.73
C ARG A 373 5.11 40.74 -13.27
N ARG A 374 4.00 40.33 -12.67
CA ARG A 374 3.63 40.65 -11.28
C ARG A 374 3.12 39.43 -10.57
N ASN A 375 3.23 39.40 -9.23
CA ASN A 375 2.55 38.43 -8.39
C ASN A 375 1.07 38.76 -8.33
N ILE A 376 0.24 37.85 -8.82
CA ILE A 376 -1.22 37.98 -8.83
C ILE A 376 -1.76 37.15 -7.65
N ARG A 377 -2.63 37.76 -6.84
CA ARG A 377 -3.41 37.08 -5.83
C ARG A 377 -4.55 36.33 -6.54
N HIS A 378 -4.64 35.03 -6.31
CA HIS A 378 -5.77 34.21 -6.76
C HIS A 378 -6.86 34.26 -5.69
N GLU A 379 -7.84 35.12 -5.88
CA GLU A 379 -9.08 35.13 -5.10
C GLU A 379 -10.17 34.46 -5.92
N ASP A 380 -10.97 33.62 -5.26
CA ASP A 380 -12.19 33.13 -5.89
C ASP A 380 -13.15 34.33 -6.00
N THR A 381 -13.63 34.60 -7.18
CA THR A 381 -14.62 35.65 -7.47
C THR A 381 -16.00 35.06 -7.72
N THR A 382 -16.07 33.73 -7.86
CA THR A 382 -17.29 32.98 -8.12
C THR A 382 -17.37 31.79 -7.16
N CYS A 383 -18.58 31.24 -6.99
CA CYS A 383 -18.79 29.99 -6.30
C CYS A 383 -18.12 28.84 -7.08
N VAL A 384 -17.03 28.32 -6.56
CA VAL A 384 -16.24 27.25 -7.19
C VAL A 384 -16.87 25.90 -6.92
N TYR A 385 -17.06 25.11 -7.96
CA TYR A 385 -17.56 23.75 -7.88
C TYR A 385 -16.96 22.85 -8.96
N SER A 386 -17.05 21.55 -8.72
CA SER A 386 -16.75 20.49 -9.68
C SER A 386 -18.07 19.82 -10.07
N PHE A 387 -18.36 19.74 -11.36
CA PHE A 387 -19.54 19.07 -11.88
C PHE A 387 -19.09 18.00 -12.87
N LYS A 388 -19.33 16.73 -12.54
CA LYS A 388 -18.78 15.58 -13.26
C LYS A 388 -19.82 14.50 -13.49
N ALA A 389 -19.70 13.83 -14.61
CA ALA A 389 -20.35 12.56 -14.89
C ALA A 389 -19.53 11.79 -15.91
N SER A 390 -19.52 10.47 -15.82
CA SER A 390 -18.86 9.62 -16.80
C SER A 390 -19.82 8.54 -17.31
N PRO A 391 -19.70 8.10 -18.57
CA PRO A 391 -20.57 7.05 -19.12
C PRO A 391 -20.56 5.78 -18.26
N GLU A 392 -19.40 5.43 -17.71
CA GLU A 392 -19.22 4.18 -16.96
C GLU A 392 -19.90 4.20 -15.58
N THR A 393 -20.17 5.38 -15.00
CA THR A 393 -20.67 5.47 -13.62
C THR A 393 -21.93 6.29 -13.46
N VAL A 394 -22.41 6.96 -14.51
CA VAL A 394 -23.55 7.90 -14.40
C VAL A 394 -24.85 7.23 -13.94
N GLU A 395 -25.08 5.96 -14.26
CA GLU A 395 -26.25 5.22 -13.76
C GLU A 395 -26.17 4.97 -12.26
N GLN A 396 -24.97 4.63 -11.75
CA GLN A 396 -24.76 4.37 -10.34
C GLN A 396 -24.59 5.65 -9.52
N LYS A 397 -23.73 6.58 -9.99
CA LYS A 397 -23.32 7.77 -9.24
C LYS A 397 -24.11 9.02 -9.61
N GLY A 398 -24.87 9.01 -10.72
CA GLY A 398 -25.55 10.20 -11.23
C GLY A 398 -24.56 11.26 -11.74
N PHE A 399 -25.03 12.49 -11.78
CA PHE A 399 -24.21 13.68 -12.04
C PHE A 399 -23.76 14.25 -10.69
N GLU A 400 -22.46 14.16 -10.42
CA GLU A 400 -21.87 14.58 -9.15
C GLU A 400 -21.53 16.08 -9.19
N LEU A 401 -22.16 16.85 -8.31
CA LEU A 401 -21.92 18.27 -8.10
C LEU A 401 -21.30 18.49 -6.73
N GLU A 402 -20.03 18.90 -6.68
CA GLU A 402 -19.31 19.12 -5.44
C GLU A 402 -18.79 20.56 -5.39
N PHE A 403 -19.20 21.28 -4.35
CA PHE A 403 -18.81 22.66 -4.10
C PHE A 403 -17.53 22.73 -3.27
N LYS A 404 -16.72 23.76 -3.49
CA LYS A 404 -15.54 24.04 -2.65
C LYS A 404 -15.93 24.43 -1.24
N ASN A 405 -17.03 25.19 -1.10
CA ASN A 405 -17.60 25.64 0.18
C ASN A 405 -19.06 25.23 0.27
N PRO A 406 -19.64 25.07 1.47
CA PRO A 406 -21.07 24.88 1.62
C PRO A 406 -21.89 25.98 0.94
N ILE A 407 -23.01 25.62 0.35
CA ILE A 407 -23.93 26.57 -0.29
C ILE A 407 -25.01 26.99 0.69
N ILE A 408 -25.46 28.25 0.58
CA ILE A 408 -26.51 28.86 1.41
C ILE A 408 -27.77 29.19 0.62
N THR A 409 -27.68 29.18 -0.70
CA THR A 409 -28.80 29.38 -1.62
C THR A 409 -28.66 28.39 -2.76
N GLU A 410 -29.73 27.70 -3.08
CA GLU A 410 -29.79 26.70 -4.14
C GLU A 410 -31.05 26.84 -4.97
N HIS A 411 -30.92 26.78 -6.30
CA HIS A 411 -32.02 26.80 -7.27
C HIS A 411 -31.86 25.62 -8.22
N PHE A 412 -32.10 24.40 -7.73
CA PHE A 412 -32.07 23.19 -8.53
C PHE A 412 -33.21 23.10 -9.54
N ASP A 413 -34.32 23.81 -9.31
CA ASP A 413 -35.46 23.94 -10.22
C ASP A 413 -35.10 24.63 -11.54
N GLU A 414 -34.07 25.47 -11.54
CA GLU A 414 -33.56 26.13 -12.73
C GLU A 414 -32.59 25.27 -13.56
N VAL A 415 -32.17 24.12 -13.03
CA VAL A 415 -31.26 23.20 -13.74
C VAL A 415 -32.02 22.51 -14.88
N VAL A 416 -31.44 22.53 -16.07
CA VAL A 416 -32.03 21.94 -17.26
C VAL A 416 -31.32 20.63 -17.59
N PHE A 417 -32.09 19.52 -17.56
CA PHE A 417 -31.62 18.22 -18.01
C PHE A 417 -32.26 17.84 -19.34
N LEU A 418 -31.41 17.53 -20.32
CA LEU A 418 -31.81 17.19 -21.69
C LEU A 418 -31.30 15.81 -22.05
N SER A 419 -32.14 15.01 -22.67
CA SER A 419 -31.76 13.80 -23.39
C SER A 419 -31.74 14.08 -24.90
N ILE A 420 -30.70 13.66 -25.57
CA ILE A 420 -30.48 13.83 -27.00
C ILE A 420 -30.39 12.43 -27.59
N ASN A 421 -31.38 12.05 -28.39
CA ASN A 421 -31.43 10.72 -28.97
C ASN A 421 -30.45 10.57 -30.16
N THR A 422 -30.35 9.37 -30.71
CA THR A 422 -29.51 9.04 -31.88
C THR A 422 -29.84 9.85 -33.14
N ARG A 423 -31.07 10.42 -33.24
CA ARG A 423 -31.50 11.29 -34.33
C ARG A 423 -31.32 12.77 -34.04
N GLN A 424 -30.52 13.11 -33.02
CA GLN A 424 -30.25 14.49 -32.58
C GLN A 424 -31.48 15.28 -32.15
N ARG A 425 -32.55 14.60 -31.70
CA ARG A 425 -33.72 15.27 -31.13
C ARG A 425 -33.51 15.43 -29.64
N GLU A 426 -33.71 16.66 -29.18
CA GLU A 426 -33.62 17.01 -27.76
C GLU A 426 -35.01 16.83 -27.13
N SER A 427 -35.04 16.26 -25.93
CA SER A 427 -36.20 16.22 -25.06
C SER A 427 -35.78 16.55 -23.63
N ARG A 428 -36.69 17.21 -22.89
CA ARG A 428 -36.43 17.50 -21.47
C ARG A 428 -36.62 16.22 -20.69
N ALA A 429 -35.61 15.90 -19.83
CA ALA A 429 -35.66 14.76 -18.91
C ALA A 429 -35.79 15.29 -17.48
N GLU A 430 -36.27 14.43 -16.60
CA GLU A 430 -36.41 14.73 -15.18
C GLU A 430 -35.26 14.11 -14.35
N PHE A 431 -34.94 14.75 -13.23
CA PHE A 431 -33.95 14.26 -12.28
C PHE A 431 -34.41 14.49 -10.84
N THR A 432 -33.83 13.76 -9.92
CA THR A 432 -33.92 13.98 -8.47
C THR A 432 -32.60 14.53 -7.96
N VAL A 433 -32.65 15.28 -6.86
CA VAL A 433 -31.48 15.81 -6.17
C VAL A 433 -31.34 15.07 -4.85
N GLU A 434 -30.21 14.42 -4.68
CA GLU A 434 -29.81 13.77 -3.42
C GLU A 434 -28.69 14.59 -2.81
N HIS A 435 -28.85 15.00 -1.55
CA HIS A 435 -27.78 15.64 -0.78
C HIS A 435 -26.99 14.55 -0.04
N ASP A 436 -25.67 14.53 -0.18
CA ASP A 436 -24.83 13.58 0.50
C ASP A 436 -24.80 13.91 2.01
N SER A 437 -25.32 13.02 2.84
CA SER A 437 -25.35 13.20 4.31
C SER A 437 -23.96 13.26 4.94
N LEU A 438 -22.95 12.71 4.27
CA LEU A 438 -21.55 12.66 4.71
C LEU A 438 -20.69 13.78 4.13
N ASN A 439 -21.21 14.54 3.16
CA ASN A 439 -20.52 15.69 2.57
C ASN A 439 -21.49 16.79 2.22
N LEU A 440 -21.62 17.80 3.10
CA LEU A 440 -22.48 18.97 2.96
C LEU A 440 -22.28 19.76 1.67
N ARG A 441 -21.17 19.54 0.99
CA ARG A 441 -20.81 20.21 -0.27
C ARG A 441 -21.16 19.40 -1.51
N ARG A 442 -21.63 18.14 -1.33
CA ARG A 442 -21.84 17.21 -2.44
C ARG A 442 -23.32 16.94 -2.66
N TYR A 443 -23.72 17.12 -3.91
CA TYR A 443 -25.05 16.81 -4.40
C TYR A 443 -24.95 15.83 -5.56
N ILE A 444 -25.90 14.91 -5.64
CA ILE A 444 -26.01 13.94 -6.71
C ILE A 444 -27.33 14.20 -7.44
N LEU A 445 -27.22 14.55 -8.71
CA LEU A 445 -28.38 14.75 -9.57
C LEU A 445 -28.62 13.46 -10.35
N ARG A 446 -29.70 12.76 -10.02
CA ARG A 446 -30.01 11.44 -10.55
C ARG A 446 -31.12 11.51 -11.57
N PRO A 447 -30.92 11.02 -12.82
CA PRO A 447 -32.00 10.86 -13.77
C PRO A 447 -33.13 10.00 -13.18
N LYS A 448 -34.39 10.40 -13.35
CA LYS A 448 -35.56 9.60 -12.93
C LYS A 448 -35.80 8.41 -13.86
N GLU A 449 -35.54 8.60 -15.14
CA GLU A 449 -35.71 7.53 -16.13
C GLU A 449 -34.38 6.81 -16.36
N LYS A 450 -34.47 5.52 -16.69
CA LYS A 450 -33.30 4.72 -17.06
C LYS A 450 -32.65 5.32 -18.31
N LEU A 451 -31.34 5.52 -18.24
CA LEU A 451 -30.57 6.05 -19.35
C LEU A 451 -30.55 5.07 -20.53
N GLN A 452 -30.63 5.58 -21.74
CA GLN A 452 -30.72 4.77 -22.97
C GLN A 452 -29.32 4.73 -23.65
N PRO A 453 -28.87 3.54 -24.09
CA PRO A 453 -27.65 3.41 -24.89
C PRO A 453 -27.70 4.27 -26.17
N GLY A 454 -26.56 4.80 -26.56
CA GLY A 454 -26.43 5.65 -27.74
C GLY A 454 -26.97 7.07 -27.59
N PHE A 455 -27.61 7.41 -26.45
CA PHE A 455 -28.09 8.76 -26.20
C PHE A 455 -26.97 9.63 -25.60
N GLN A 456 -27.05 10.93 -25.87
CA GLN A 456 -26.27 11.93 -25.16
C GLN A 456 -27.16 12.63 -24.13
N TYR A 457 -26.68 12.75 -22.94
CA TYR A 457 -27.32 13.48 -21.85
C TYR A 457 -26.57 14.77 -21.57
N SER A 458 -27.31 15.87 -21.42
CA SER A 458 -26.74 17.18 -21.15
C SER A 458 -27.42 17.79 -19.94
N MET A 459 -26.64 18.10 -18.91
CA MET A 459 -27.13 18.78 -17.73
C MET A 459 -26.51 20.18 -17.67
N LYS A 460 -27.37 21.20 -17.67
CA LYS A 460 -26.99 22.60 -17.74
C LYS A 460 -27.35 23.31 -16.45
N LEU A 461 -26.34 23.82 -15.76
CA LEU A 461 -26.49 24.70 -14.60
C LEU A 461 -26.53 26.15 -15.09
N PRO A 462 -27.57 26.93 -14.75
CA PRO A 462 -27.64 28.32 -15.15
C PRO A 462 -26.70 29.20 -14.28
N HIS A 463 -26.47 30.41 -14.75
CA HIS A 463 -25.75 31.41 -13.98
C HIS A 463 -26.56 31.81 -12.74
N ARG A 464 -25.90 31.95 -11.58
CA ARG A 464 -26.47 32.29 -10.27
C ARG A 464 -27.45 31.23 -9.70
N ALA A 465 -27.32 29.98 -10.09
CA ALA A 465 -28.11 28.90 -9.49
C ALA A 465 -27.72 28.63 -8.02
N PHE A 466 -26.46 28.86 -7.66
CA PHE A 466 -25.94 28.53 -6.33
C PHE A 466 -25.17 29.70 -5.75
N ARG A 467 -25.29 29.87 -4.41
CA ARG A 467 -24.52 30.85 -3.67
C ARG A 467 -23.82 30.20 -2.49
N ASP A 468 -22.51 30.38 -2.39
CA ASP A 468 -21.71 29.82 -1.30
C ASP A 468 -21.74 30.70 -0.03
N ILE A 469 -21.16 30.18 1.06
CA ILE A 469 -21.07 30.89 2.36
C ILE A 469 -20.25 32.18 2.30
N ASN A 470 -19.40 32.37 1.29
CA ASN A 470 -18.64 33.60 1.08
C ASN A 470 -19.46 34.64 0.32
N GLY A 471 -20.66 34.27 -0.15
CA GLY A 471 -21.57 35.14 -0.89
C GLY A 471 -21.35 35.17 -2.39
N PHE A 472 -20.47 34.32 -2.92
CA PHE A 472 -20.21 34.21 -4.35
C PHE A 472 -21.27 33.38 -5.07
N TRP A 473 -21.67 33.82 -6.25
CA TRP A 473 -22.61 33.13 -7.10
C TRP A 473 -21.90 32.21 -8.11
N SER A 474 -22.57 31.12 -8.50
CA SER A 474 -22.09 30.17 -9.49
C SER A 474 -22.14 30.75 -10.91
N ASP A 475 -21.17 30.37 -11.74
CA ASP A 475 -21.23 30.56 -13.18
C ASP A 475 -22.03 29.44 -13.84
N SER A 476 -22.46 29.67 -15.10
CA SER A 476 -23.14 28.64 -15.87
C SER A 476 -22.16 27.55 -16.31
N THR A 477 -22.59 26.30 -16.25
CA THR A 477 -21.79 25.14 -16.69
C THR A 477 -22.70 24.12 -17.38
N VAL A 478 -22.13 23.40 -18.35
CA VAL A 478 -22.81 22.29 -19.03
C VAL A 478 -21.94 21.06 -18.97
N VAL A 479 -22.49 19.99 -18.43
CA VAL A 479 -21.87 18.66 -18.46
C VAL A 479 -22.64 17.77 -19.44
N LYS A 480 -21.90 17.11 -20.33
CA LYS A 480 -22.44 16.19 -21.33
C LYS A 480 -21.85 14.81 -21.13
N VAL A 481 -22.74 13.81 -21.21
CA VAL A 481 -22.39 12.39 -21.16
C VAL A 481 -22.97 11.73 -22.39
N SER A 482 -22.14 11.11 -23.21
CA SER A 482 -22.58 10.30 -24.35
C SER A 482 -22.42 8.83 -23.99
N LEU A 483 -23.53 8.11 -23.96
CA LEU A 483 -23.52 6.69 -23.70
C LEU A 483 -23.13 5.91 -24.96
N PRO A 484 -22.35 4.82 -24.83
CA PRO A 484 -22.08 3.90 -25.93
C PRO A 484 -23.39 3.35 -26.52
N THR A 485 -23.35 3.00 -27.79
CA THR A 485 -24.47 2.28 -28.46
C THR A 485 -24.47 0.83 -28.01
N ASP A 486 -25.60 0.13 -28.18
CA ASP A 486 -25.71 -1.32 -27.91
C ASP A 486 -24.63 -2.14 -28.65
N GLU A 487 -24.20 -1.66 -29.83
CA GLU A 487 -23.17 -2.33 -30.62
C GLU A 487 -21.75 -2.18 -30.03
N THR A 488 -21.52 -1.21 -29.16
CA THR A 488 -20.21 -0.92 -28.55
C THR A 488 -20.20 -1.11 -27.04
N LEU A 489 -21.35 -1.42 -26.47
CA LEU A 489 -21.54 -1.60 -25.04
C LEU A 489 -20.96 -2.93 -24.59
N SER A 490 -20.23 -2.91 -23.49
CA SER A 490 -19.91 -4.11 -22.72
C SER A 490 -20.50 -4.01 -21.33
N GLN A 491 -21.01 -5.12 -20.81
CA GLN A 491 -21.68 -5.22 -19.53
C GLN A 491 -21.20 -6.47 -18.81
N LEU A 492 -21.07 -6.37 -17.49
CA LEU A 492 -20.85 -7.51 -16.61
C LEU A 492 -22.04 -7.64 -15.66
N GLU A 493 -22.59 -8.83 -15.56
CA GLU A 493 -23.61 -9.18 -14.59
C GLU A 493 -23.12 -10.32 -13.69
N LEU A 494 -23.32 -10.17 -12.38
CA LEU A 494 -23.07 -11.20 -11.40
C LEU A 494 -24.38 -11.69 -10.83
N GLU A 495 -24.71 -12.96 -11.04
CA GLU A 495 -25.86 -13.61 -10.44
C GLU A 495 -25.43 -14.20 -9.09
N LEU A 496 -25.77 -13.50 -7.99
CA LEU A 496 -25.38 -13.88 -6.64
C LEU A 496 -26.45 -14.77 -6.01
N SER A 497 -26.03 -15.91 -5.47
CA SER A 497 -26.87 -16.86 -4.76
C SER A 497 -26.23 -17.32 -3.45
N GLY A 498 -27.05 -17.64 -2.44
CA GLY A 498 -26.59 -18.07 -1.13
C GLY A 498 -25.90 -16.96 -0.35
N VAL A 499 -26.39 -15.73 -0.47
CA VAL A 499 -25.89 -14.57 0.27
C VAL A 499 -26.41 -14.65 1.71
N ASP A 500 -25.56 -15.10 2.62
CA ASP A 500 -25.85 -15.29 4.06
C ASP A 500 -25.29 -14.17 4.95
N ARG A 501 -24.56 -13.24 4.35
CA ARG A 501 -23.85 -12.14 5.04
C ARG A 501 -23.85 -10.88 4.20
N ARG A 502 -23.62 -9.72 4.84
CA ARG A 502 -23.44 -8.46 4.12
C ARG A 502 -22.06 -8.42 3.48
N LEU A 503 -22.01 -8.00 2.22
CA LEU A 503 -20.81 -7.96 1.40
C LEU A 503 -20.61 -6.59 0.78
N ILE A 504 -19.34 -6.19 0.68
CA ILE A 504 -18.87 -5.14 -0.21
C ILE A 504 -18.31 -5.83 -1.45
N VAL A 505 -18.92 -5.56 -2.62
CA VAL A 505 -18.51 -6.16 -3.90
C VAL A 505 -17.86 -5.10 -4.76
N ASP A 506 -16.57 -5.26 -5.02
CA ASP A 506 -15.75 -4.30 -5.74
C ASP A 506 -15.33 -4.83 -7.11
N LEU A 507 -15.49 -4.01 -8.14
CA LEU A 507 -14.89 -4.20 -9.46
C LEU A 507 -13.53 -3.48 -9.49
N LEU A 508 -12.47 -4.22 -9.77
CA LEU A 508 -11.10 -3.72 -9.86
C LEU A 508 -10.51 -3.95 -11.27
N PRO A 509 -9.58 -3.09 -11.73
CA PRO A 509 -8.81 -3.35 -12.94
C PRO A 509 -7.84 -4.52 -12.74
N GLU A 510 -7.20 -4.99 -13.82
CA GLU A 510 -6.20 -6.07 -13.78
C GLU A 510 -5.10 -5.85 -12.73
N LYS A 511 -4.64 -4.61 -12.56
CA LYS A 511 -3.60 -4.27 -11.58
C LYS A 511 -4.08 -4.24 -10.13
N ARG A 512 -5.38 -4.30 -9.89
CA ARG A 512 -6.00 -4.23 -8.54
C ARG A 512 -5.60 -3.00 -7.71
N ASP A 513 -5.14 -1.93 -8.37
CA ASP A 513 -4.59 -0.73 -7.73
C ASP A 513 -5.67 0.26 -7.24
N ARG A 514 -6.90 0.09 -7.70
CA ARG A 514 -8.04 0.97 -7.34
C ARG A 514 -9.38 0.26 -7.50
N VAL A 515 -10.37 0.71 -6.75
CA VAL A 515 -11.75 0.31 -6.93
C VAL A 515 -12.40 1.16 -8.02
N LEU A 516 -12.96 0.52 -9.05
CA LEU A 516 -13.69 1.19 -10.13
C LEU A 516 -15.14 1.41 -9.76
N ARG A 517 -15.80 0.37 -9.20
CA ARG A 517 -17.16 0.39 -8.69
C ARG A 517 -17.27 -0.45 -7.45
N SER A 518 -18.14 -0.07 -6.53
CA SER A 518 -18.40 -0.76 -5.28
C SER A 518 -19.89 -0.84 -5.04
N TYR A 519 -20.37 -2.00 -4.61
CA TYR A 519 -21.75 -2.25 -4.27
C TYR A 519 -21.85 -2.92 -2.91
N ILE A 520 -22.95 -2.64 -2.21
CA ILE A 520 -23.30 -3.32 -0.97
C ILE A 520 -24.38 -4.34 -1.31
N VAL A 521 -24.17 -5.58 -0.87
CA VAL A 521 -25.07 -6.70 -1.13
C VAL A 521 -25.45 -7.35 0.19
N ASP A 522 -26.77 -7.46 0.42
CA ASP A 522 -27.36 -8.06 1.63
C ASP A 522 -28.21 -9.31 1.33
N SER A 523 -28.50 -9.60 0.07
CA SER A 523 -29.38 -10.70 -0.35
C SER A 523 -29.05 -11.19 -1.75
N ASP A 524 -29.55 -12.36 -2.09
CA ASP A 524 -29.49 -12.93 -3.44
C ASP A 524 -30.05 -11.96 -4.48
N GLY A 525 -29.45 -11.95 -5.65
CA GLY A 525 -29.90 -11.11 -6.76
C GLY A 525 -28.83 -10.91 -7.84
N THR A 526 -29.18 -10.13 -8.85
CA THR A 526 -28.27 -9.78 -9.94
C THR A 526 -27.63 -8.43 -9.70
N LEU A 527 -26.30 -8.39 -9.73
CA LEU A 527 -25.51 -7.18 -9.64
C LEU A 527 -24.98 -6.81 -11.02
N SER A 528 -25.45 -5.69 -11.55
CA SER A 528 -25.09 -5.25 -12.90
C SER A 528 -24.01 -4.17 -12.89
N PHE A 529 -23.01 -4.32 -13.74
CA PHE A 529 -21.98 -3.35 -14.05
C PHE A 529 -22.10 -2.92 -15.51
N PRO A 530 -23.00 -1.99 -15.83
CA PRO A 530 -23.19 -1.50 -17.19
C PRO A 530 -22.01 -0.62 -17.64
N TYR A 531 -21.82 -0.48 -18.94
CA TYR A 531 -20.82 0.41 -19.56
C TYR A 531 -19.37 0.16 -19.10
N VAL A 532 -19.01 -1.11 -18.90
CA VAL A 532 -17.63 -1.50 -18.59
C VAL A 532 -16.81 -1.44 -19.87
N LYS A 533 -15.61 -0.88 -19.82
CA LYS A 533 -14.69 -0.90 -20.97
C LYS A 533 -14.18 -2.32 -21.23
N PRO A 534 -13.93 -2.69 -22.49
CA PRO A 534 -13.26 -3.96 -22.77
C PRO A 534 -11.93 -4.07 -22.04
N GLY A 535 -11.64 -5.20 -21.42
CA GLY A 535 -10.43 -5.40 -20.65
C GLY A 535 -10.53 -6.54 -19.64
N ARG A 536 -9.51 -6.66 -18.82
CA ARG A 536 -9.40 -7.67 -17.77
C ARG A 536 -9.67 -7.05 -16.41
N TYR A 537 -10.53 -7.69 -15.63
CA TYR A 537 -11.02 -7.21 -14.34
C TYR A 537 -10.97 -8.30 -13.27
N SER A 538 -10.95 -7.89 -12.00
CA SER A 538 -11.13 -8.77 -10.84
C SER A 538 -12.34 -8.32 -10.04
N ILE A 539 -13.05 -9.27 -9.46
CA ILE A 539 -14.13 -9.01 -8.51
C ILE A 539 -13.64 -9.39 -7.13
N ARG A 540 -13.71 -8.45 -6.19
CA ARG A 540 -13.39 -8.64 -4.80
C ARG A 540 -14.65 -8.64 -3.96
N PHE A 541 -14.80 -9.65 -3.13
CA PHE A 541 -15.83 -9.75 -2.11
C PHE A 541 -15.19 -9.50 -0.76
N THR A 542 -15.70 -8.54 0.00
CA THR A 542 -15.29 -8.27 1.38
C THR A 542 -16.50 -8.46 2.29
N GLU A 543 -16.33 -9.23 3.37
CA GLU A 543 -17.37 -9.41 4.39
C GLU A 543 -17.46 -8.15 5.24
N ASP A 544 -18.59 -7.45 5.23
CA ASP A 544 -18.87 -6.27 6.08
C ASP A 544 -19.53 -6.74 7.38
N ARG A 545 -18.72 -7.14 8.36
CA ARG A 545 -19.18 -7.77 9.62
C ARG A 545 -19.97 -6.82 10.51
N ASN A 546 -19.56 -5.57 10.57
CA ASN A 546 -20.16 -4.55 11.44
C ASN A 546 -21.22 -3.71 10.71
N ARG A 547 -21.47 -3.95 9.43
CA ARG A 547 -22.44 -3.29 8.57
C ARG A 547 -22.25 -1.79 8.43
N ASN A 548 -20.99 -1.34 8.45
CA ASN A 548 -20.66 0.07 8.31
C ASN A 548 -20.36 0.49 6.85
N SER A 549 -20.35 -0.45 5.91
CA SER A 549 -20.04 -0.26 4.49
C SER A 549 -18.60 0.22 4.22
N ILE A 550 -17.69 -0.04 5.16
CA ILE A 550 -16.26 0.28 5.07
C ILE A 550 -15.49 -1.01 5.29
N VAL A 551 -14.43 -1.21 4.50
CA VAL A 551 -13.49 -2.32 4.74
C VAL A 551 -12.70 -2.03 6.01
N ASP A 552 -12.92 -2.84 7.04
CA ASP A 552 -12.27 -2.67 8.34
C ASP A 552 -11.02 -3.55 8.49
N THR A 553 -9.99 -2.93 9.05
CA THR A 553 -8.75 -3.60 9.40
C THR A 553 -8.87 -4.39 10.72
N GLY A 554 -7.89 -5.25 10.99
CA GLY A 554 -7.79 -5.97 12.26
C GLY A 554 -7.31 -5.10 13.44
N SER A 555 -7.27 -5.71 14.61
CA SER A 555 -6.66 -5.17 15.82
C SER A 555 -6.00 -6.31 16.60
N LEU A 556 -4.71 -6.19 16.85
CA LEU A 556 -3.95 -7.22 17.57
C LEU A 556 -4.38 -7.32 19.04
N LEU A 557 -4.55 -6.17 19.71
CA LEU A 557 -4.93 -6.14 21.13
C LEU A 557 -6.37 -6.59 21.38
N GLU A 558 -7.25 -6.44 20.39
CA GLU A 558 -8.64 -6.93 20.45
C GLU A 558 -8.77 -8.37 19.93
N HIS A 559 -7.69 -9.01 19.52
CA HIS A 559 -7.68 -10.31 18.82
C HIS A 559 -8.64 -10.36 17.63
N ARG A 560 -8.81 -9.24 16.95
CA ARG A 560 -9.72 -9.08 15.83
C ARG A 560 -8.97 -9.15 14.50
N GLN A 561 -9.28 -10.17 13.71
CA GLN A 561 -8.77 -10.29 12.35
C GLN A 561 -9.37 -9.22 11.43
N PRO A 562 -8.69 -8.80 10.35
CA PRO A 562 -9.27 -7.96 9.33
C PRO A 562 -10.50 -8.63 8.70
N GLU A 563 -11.39 -7.86 8.10
CA GLU A 563 -12.54 -8.39 7.39
C GLU A 563 -12.09 -9.33 6.27
N ALA A 564 -12.83 -10.42 6.10
CA ALA A 564 -12.46 -11.45 5.15
C ALA A 564 -12.61 -10.94 3.71
N VAL A 565 -11.55 -11.08 2.93
CA VAL A 565 -11.49 -10.72 1.52
C VAL A 565 -11.29 -11.96 0.68
N VAL A 566 -12.06 -12.08 -0.40
CA VAL A 566 -11.91 -13.15 -1.39
C VAL A 566 -12.05 -12.56 -2.79
N PHE A 567 -11.22 -13.02 -3.72
CA PHE A 567 -11.39 -12.74 -5.14
C PHE A 567 -12.18 -13.84 -5.82
N LEU A 568 -13.08 -13.45 -6.71
CA LEU A 568 -13.81 -14.42 -7.53
C LEU A 568 -12.81 -15.22 -8.36
N ASP A 569 -12.82 -16.52 -8.18
CA ASP A 569 -12.05 -17.46 -8.99
C ASP A 569 -12.99 -18.16 -10.00
N ILE A 570 -12.65 -18.07 -11.26
CA ILE A 570 -13.36 -18.74 -12.35
C ILE A 570 -12.40 -19.72 -13.00
N SER A 571 -12.55 -21.00 -12.69
CA SER A 571 -11.76 -22.09 -13.26
C SER A 571 -10.24 -21.91 -13.11
N GLY A 572 -9.79 -21.42 -11.94
CA GLY A 572 -8.37 -21.17 -11.62
C GLY A 572 -7.85 -19.80 -12.06
N SER A 573 -8.73 -18.90 -12.51
CA SER A 573 -8.39 -17.52 -12.83
C SER A 573 -9.16 -16.55 -11.95
N GLN A 574 -8.46 -15.66 -11.28
CA GLN A 574 -9.07 -14.56 -10.51
C GLN A 574 -9.37 -13.32 -11.38
N TYR A 575 -9.44 -13.50 -12.69
CA TYR A 575 -9.71 -12.45 -13.65
C TYR A 575 -10.84 -12.82 -14.58
N ILE A 576 -11.65 -11.81 -14.90
CA ILE A 576 -12.71 -11.88 -15.89
C ILE A 576 -12.29 -11.03 -17.09
N ASP A 577 -12.26 -11.64 -18.28
CA ASP A 577 -12.03 -10.93 -19.53
C ASP A 577 -13.38 -10.46 -20.07
N ILE A 578 -13.53 -9.15 -20.28
CA ILE A 578 -14.72 -8.54 -20.86
C ILE A 578 -14.39 -8.10 -22.29
N PRO A 579 -14.88 -8.82 -23.31
CA PRO A 579 -14.70 -8.42 -24.70
C PRO A 579 -15.46 -7.14 -25.06
N ALA A 580 -15.13 -6.53 -26.18
CA ALA A 580 -15.91 -5.43 -26.72
C ALA A 580 -17.30 -5.92 -27.16
N SER A 581 -18.32 -5.09 -26.97
CA SER A 581 -19.70 -5.36 -27.41
C SER A 581 -20.24 -6.68 -26.88
N SER A 582 -20.01 -6.95 -25.60
CA SER A 582 -20.40 -8.22 -24.98
C SER A 582 -21.15 -8.02 -23.66
N GLU A 583 -22.04 -8.94 -23.40
CA GLU A 583 -22.64 -9.15 -22.10
C GLU A 583 -22.02 -10.39 -21.47
N VAL A 584 -21.33 -10.21 -20.34
CA VAL A 584 -20.72 -11.30 -19.59
C VAL A 584 -21.55 -11.53 -18.35
N VAL A 585 -22.14 -12.72 -18.24
CA VAL A 585 -22.93 -13.14 -17.07
C VAL A 585 -22.14 -14.19 -16.30
N GLN A 586 -21.95 -13.97 -15.00
CA GLN A 586 -21.25 -14.89 -14.12
C GLN A 586 -22.13 -15.25 -12.92
N ALA A 587 -22.46 -16.52 -12.80
CA ALA A 587 -23.09 -17.04 -11.59
C ALA A 587 -22.06 -17.23 -10.47
N VAL A 588 -22.42 -16.81 -9.27
CA VAL A 588 -21.56 -16.85 -8.09
C VAL A 588 -22.35 -17.36 -6.89
N THR A 589 -21.88 -18.46 -6.29
CA THR A 589 -22.41 -18.95 -5.02
C THR A 589 -21.57 -18.38 -3.90
N VAL A 590 -22.12 -17.44 -3.14
CA VAL A 590 -21.38 -16.68 -2.11
C VAL A 590 -20.88 -17.58 -0.99
N ALA A 591 -21.69 -18.54 -0.54
CA ALA A 591 -21.29 -19.45 0.54
C ALA A 591 -19.97 -20.18 0.24
N SER A 592 -19.76 -20.62 -1.00
CA SER A 592 -18.53 -21.33 -1.42
C SER A 592 -17.31 -20.43 -1.61
N LEU A 593 -17.47 -19.09 -1.61
CA LEU A 593 -16.31 -18.19 -1.74
C LEU A 593 -15.48 -18.09 -0.46
N PHE A 594 -16.13 -18.26 0.70
CA PHE A 594 -15.50 -18.07 2.01
C PHE A 594 -15.21 -19.40 2.73
N GLU A 595 -15.41 -20.54 2.06
CA GLU A 595 -14.98 -21.87 2.51
C GLU A 595 -13.50 -22.11 2.17
#